data_f533c798547ae33dab5aff0c52514d0a
#
_entry.id   f533c798547ae33dab5aff0c52514d0a
#
_cell.length_a   1.000
_cell.length_b   1.000
_cell.length_c   1.000
_cell.angle_alpha   90.00
_cell.angle_beta   90.00
_cell.angle_gamma   90.00
#
_symmetry.space_group_name_H-M   'P 1'
#
loop_
_entity.id
_entity.type
_entity.pdbx_description
1 polymer ?
#
loop_
_entity_poly.entity_id
_entity_poly.type
_entity_poly.pdbx_seq_one_letter_code
_entity_poly.pdbx_strand_id
1 'polypeptide(L)' 'GQTVDLLLCNILAPVIEVLAPSFDQLLSATGRCLLSGLLVDQAPRLQMVLEALGWRVNGLTEQGCWGLLDVSRR' A
#
# COMPACT_ATOMS: atom_id res chain seq x y z
N GLY A 1 20.56 -2.15 -4.93
CA GLY A 1 19.43 -2.88 -5.48
C GLY A 1 18.68 -2.06 -6.51
N GLN A 2 17.84 -2.72 -7.22
CA GLN A 2 16.99 -2.06 -8.22
C GLN A 2 15.65 -1.69 -7.59
N THR A 3 15.14 -0.52 -7.95
CA THR A 3 13.80 -0.10 -7.55
C THR A 3 12.82 -0.34 -8.70
N VAL A 4 11.53 -0.34 -8.37
CA VAL A 4 10.46 -0.53 -9.35
C VAL A 4 9.55 0.70 -9.35
N ASP A 5 8.94 0.95 -10.50
CA ASP A 5 8.00 2.06 -10.65
C ASP A 5 6.59 1.66 -10.24
N LEU A 6 6.28 0.38 -10.24
CA LEU A 6 4.99 -0.15 -9.85
C LEU A 6 5.20 -1.42 -9.04
N LEU A 7 4.69 -1.41 -7.81
CA LEU A 7 4.73 -2.57 -6.92
C LEU A 7 3.30 -3.06 -6.70
N LEU A 8 3.06 -4.34 -7.01
CA LEU A 8 1.77 -4.98 -6.79
C LEU A 8 1.88 -5.94 -5.62
N CYS A 9 1.07 -5.74 -4.60
CA CYS A 9 1.03 -6.60 -3.42
C CYS A 9 -0.37 -7.14 -3.23
N ASN A 10 -0.51 -8.45 -3.28
CA ASN A 10 -1.78 -9.14 -3.04
C ASN A 10 -1.64 -9.98 -1.78
N ILE A 11 -1.62 -9.33 -0.62
CA ILE A 11 -1.37 -9.95 0.67
C ILE A 11 -2.30 -9.37 1.74
N LEU A 12 -2.42 -10.09 2.84
CA LEU A 12 -3.29 -9.67 3.94
C LEU A 12 -2.77 -8.39 4.60
N ALA A 13 -3.70 -7.55 5.08
CA ALA A 13 -3.35 -6.26 5.67
C ALA A 13 -2.31 -6.34 6.80
N PRO A 14 -2.40 -7.28 7.75
CA PRO A 14 -1.37 -7.38 8.80
C PRO A 14 0.04 -7.61 8.24
N VAL A 15 0.15 -8.36 7.15
CA VAL A 15 1.45 -8.61 6.50
C VAL A 15 1.92 -7.32 5.82
N ILE A 16 1.01 -6.56 5.22
CA ILE A 16 1.34 -5.27 4.61
C ILE A 16 1.91 -4.32 5.67
N GLU A 17 1.33 -4.28 6.87
CA GLU A 17 1.83 -3.43 7.95
C GLU A 17 3.28 -3.77 8.32
N VAL A 18 3.65 -5.04 8.28
CA VAL A 18 5.01 -5.50 8.56
C VAL A 18 5.96 -5.12 7.43
N LEU A 19 5.50 -5.22 6.18
CA LEU A 19 6.34 -4.99 5.01
C LEU A 19 6.43 -3.53 4.58
N ALA A 20 5.48 -2.69 5.00
CA ALA A 20 5.40 -1.31 4.55
C ALA A 20 6.71 -0.52 4.73
N PRO A 21 7.45 -0.67 5.84
CA PRO A 21 8.74 0.03 5.96
C PRO A 21 9.75 -0.33 4.88
N SER A 22 9.64 -1.53 4.30
CA SER A 22 10.54 -1.98 3.23
C SER A 22 10.17 -1.40 1.87
N PHE A 23 8.97 -0.87 1.71
CA PHE A 23 8.53 -0.29 0.43
C PHE A 23 9.44 0.87 0.01
N ASP A 24 10.00 1.59 0.97
CA ASP A 24 10.90 2.70 0.71
C ASP A 24 12.15 2.27 -0.08
N GLN A 25 12.58 1.03 0.11
CA GLN A 25 13.73 0.48 -0.60
C GLN A 25 13.36 -0.11 -1.94
N LEU A 26 12.09 -0.44 -2.15
CA LEU A 26 11.62 -1.12 -3.36
C LEU A 26 11.08 -0.17 -4.42
N LEU A 27 10.45 0.94 -4.00
CA LEU A 27 9.82 1.86 -4.94
C LEU A 27 10.78 2.97 -5.37
N SER A 28 10.73 3.32 -6.67
CA SER A 28 11.39 4.51 -7.18
C SER A 28 10.75 5.78 -6.60
N ALA A 29 11.40 6.93 -6.82
CA ALA A 29 10.89 8.21 -6.30
C ALA A 29 9.50 8.56 -6.83
N THR A 30 9.18 8.10 -8.04
CA THR A 30 7.89 8.34 -8.69
C THR A 30 7.02 7.08 -8.72
N GLY A 31 7.43 6.04 -8.01
CA GLY A 31 6.75 4.76 -8.04
C GLY A 31 5.41 4.77 -7.32
N ARG A 32 4.57 3.81 -7.68
CA ARG A 32 3.27 3.59 -7.06
C ARG A 32 3.16 2.16 -6.58
N CYS A 33 2.44 1.97 -5.50
CA CYS A 33 2.19 0.65 -4.93
C CYS A 33 0.68 0.41 -4.92
N LEU A 34 0.25 -0.71 -5.49
CA LEU A 34 -1.14 -1.14 -5.45
C LEU A 34 -1.25 -2.31 -4.47
N LEU A 35 -1.98 -2.09 -3.39
CA LEU A 35 -2.15 -3.08 -2.33
C LEU A 35 -3.54 -3.69 -2.44
N SER A 36 -3.59 -4.98 -2.74
CA SER A 36 -4.84 -5.74 -2.81
C SER A 36 -4.81 -6.89 -1.81
N GLY A 37 -5.91 -7.65 -1.72
CA GLY A 37 -5.99 -8.75 -0.77
C GLY A 37 -6.38 -8.32 0.63
N LEU A 38 -6.73 -7.05 0.82
CA LEU A 38 -7.21 -6.53 2.09
C LEU A 38 -8.73 -6.45 2.09
N LEU A 39 -9.32 -6.53 3.28
CA LEU A 39 -10.75 -6.29 3.43
C LEU A 39 -11.02 -4.80 3.54
N VAL A 40 -12.16 -4.36 3.00
CA VAL A 40 -12.55 -2.95 3.05
C VAL A 40 -12.53 -2.42 4.47
N ASP A 41 -12.94 -3.23 5.45
CA ASP A 41 -12.96 -2.84 6.86
C ASP A 41 -11.56 -2.56 7.42
N GLN A 42 -10.52 -3.11 6.80
CA GLN A 42 -9.14 -2.94 7.23
C GLN A 42 -8.48 -1.71 6.60
N ALA A 43 -9.07 -1.17 5.56
CA ALA A 43 -8.48 -0.07 4.80
C ALA A 43 -8.21 1.18 5.65
N PRO A 44 -9.14 1.66 6.50
CA PRO A 44 -8.88 2.86 7.29
C PRO A 44 -7.67 2.72 8.21
N ARG A 45 -7.51 1.56 8.87
CA ARG A 45 -6.36 1.32 9.73
C ARG A 45 -5.07 1.27 8.92
N LEU A 46 -5.09 0.55 7.81
CA LEU A 46 -3.91 0.42 6.96
C LEU A 46 -3.51 1.78 6.38
N GLN A 47 -4.49 2.59 6.00
CA GLN A 47 -4.23 3.94 5.53
C GLN A 47 -3.53 4.77 6.60
N MET A 48 -3.97 4.70 7.85
CA MET A 48 -3.33 5.42 8.95
C MET A 48 -1.87 4.98 9.14
N VAL A 49 -1.62 3.68 9.07
CA VAL A 49 -0.26 3.14 9.23
C VAL A 49 0.64 3.64 8.09
N LEU A 50 0.15 3.58 6.86
CA LEU A 50 0.93 4.01 5.70
C LEU A 50 1.22 5.51 5.75
N GLU A 51 0.24 6.32 6.11
CA GLU A 51 0.43 7.76 6.21
C GLU A 51 1.41 8.12 7.34
N ALA A 52 1.37 7.39 8.44
CA ALA A 52 2.33 7.59 9.53
C ALA A 52 3.76 7.26 9.11
N LEU A 53 3.93 6.37 8.14
CA LEU A 53 5.23 6.02 7.59
C LEU A 53 5.69 6.96 6.46
N GLY A 54 4.89 7.96 6.13
CA GLY A 54 5.25 8.95 5.11
C GLY A 54 4.74 8.66 3.72
N TRP A 55 3.82 7.71 3.57
CA TRP A 55 3.21 7.39 2.29
C TRP A 55 1.95 8.21 2.06
N ARG A 56 1.57 8.37 0.79
CA ARG A 56 0.31 9.00 0.42
C ARG A 56 -0.62 7.92 -0.11
N VAL A 57 -1.82 7.83 0.47
CA VAL A 57 -2.87 6.96 -0.05
C VAL A 57 -3.72 7.79 -1.00
N ASN A 58 -3.64 7.48 -2.30
CA ASN A 58 -4.30 8.27 -3.34
C ASN A 58 -5.76 7.90 -3.51
N GLY A 59 -6.12 6.67 -3.17
CA GLY A 59 -7.50 6.25 -3.26
C GLY A 59 -7.71 4.82 -2.84
N LEU A 60 -8.96 4.48 -2.63
CA LEU A 60 -9.40 3.13 -2.30
C LEU A 60 -10.45 2.73 -3.32
N THR A 61 -10.23 1.60 -3.99
CA THR A 61 -11.23 0.98 -4.85
C THR A 61 -11.82 -0.22 -4.11
N GLU A 62 -13.14 -0.27 -4.05
CA GLU A 62 -13.85 -1.35 -3.37
C GLU A 62 -14.49 -2.28 -4.38
N GLN A 63 -14.41 -3.59 -4.12
CA GLN A 63 -15.07 -4.59 -4.92
C GLN A 63 -15.59 -5.67 -3.98
N GLY A 64 -16.88 -5.63 -3.69
CA GLY A 64 -17.48 -6.45 -2.65
C GLY A 64 -16.90 -6.08 -1.29
N CYS A 65 -16.36 -7.06 -0.58
CA CYS A 65 -15.71 -6.83 0.71
C CYS A 65 -14.20 -6.64 0.59
N TRP A 66 -13.65 -6.68 -0.64
CA TRP A 66 -12.22 -6.52 -0.89
C TRP A 66 -11.90 -5.10 -1.29
N GLY A 67 -10.69 -4.66 -0.95
CA GLY A 67 -10.24 -3.32 -1.28
C GLY A 67 -8.90 -3.32 -1.99
N LEU A 68 -8.67 -2.26 -2.75
CA LEU A 68 -7.40 -1.98 -3.42
C LEU A 68 -6.98 -0.56 -3.03
N LEU A 69 -5.80 -0.42 -2.45
CA LEU A 69 -5.23 0.88 -2.10
C LEU A 69 -4.17 1.27 -3.12
N ASP A 70 -4.26 2.50 -3.61
CA ASP A 70 -3.27 3.11 -4.49
C ASP A 70 -2.40 4.02 -3.64
N VAL A 71 -1.13 3.68 -3.52
CA VAL A 71 -0.19 4.32 -2.60
C VAL A 71 1.02 4.82 -3.36
N SER A 72 1.49 6.02 -3.00
CA SER A 72 2.71 6.58 -3.57
C SER A 72 3.50 7.31 -2.50
N ARG A 73 4.71 7.76 -2.84
CA ARG A 73 5.47 8.62 -1.94
C ARG A 73 4.80 9.99 -1.84
N ARG A 74 5.00 10.61 -0.72
CA ARG A 74 4.59 12.00 -0.54
C ARG A 74 5.50 12.97 -1.28
#